data_3eee9a2a1cd93255e43515ceb4b62777
#
_entry.id   3eee9a2a1cd93255e43515ceb4b62777
#
_cell.length_a   1.000
_cell.length_b   1.000
_cell.length_c   1.000
_cell.angle_alpha   90.00
_cell.angle_beta   90.00
_cell.angle_gamma   90.00
#
_symmetry.space_group_name_H-M   'P 1'
#
loop_
_entity.id
_entity.type
_entity.pdbx_description
1 polymer ?
#
loop_
_entity_poly.entity_id
_entity_poly.type
_entity_poly.pdbx_seq_one_letter_code
_entity_poly.pdbx_strand_id
1 'polypeptide(L)'
;MFPVLYEEEILYDNDADDVERPVSQSQEGMPVYNIDVAAGTTVLSRELTRENIIGCINLPNLNRDWCVVKVSGESMQPVIRNGGYLAIDRESDPSSILWGQIYVVVTDDFRVVKYVRKHPDDPEKVILRSRNENFDDIELQRSEIVALYPVKCIINLEMCI
;
A
#
# COMPACT_ATOMS: atom_id res chain seq x y z
N MET A 1 -38.26 -23.87 -26.77
CA MET A 1 -37.76 -25.01 -25.97
C MET A 1 -36.76 -24.46 -24.95
N PHE A 2 -37.14 -24.36 -23.70
CA PHE A 2 -36.27 -23.83 -22.64
C PHE A 2 -35.44 -24.98 -22.09
N PRO A 3 -34.11 -24.77 -21.81
CA PRO A 3 -33.31 -25.80 -21.18
C PRO A 3 -33.83 -26.07 -19.77
N VAL A 4 -34.01 -27.35 -19.44
CA VAL A 4 -34.36 -27.80 -18.11
C VAL A 4 -33.14 -27.57 -17.21
N LEU A 5 -33.29 -26.70 -16.23
CA LEU A 5 -32.29 -26.56 -15.16
C LEU A 5 -32.42 -27.81 -14.27
N TYR A 6 -31.38 -28.65 -14.25
CA TYR A 6 -31.26 -29.69 -13.27
C TYR A 6 -30.93 -29.03 -11.91
N GLU A 7 -31.84 -29.16 -10.95
CA GLU A 7 -31.50 -28.88 -9.57
C GLU A 7 -30.54 -29.99 -9.10
N GLU A 8 -29.29 -29.62 -8.93
CA GLU A 8 -28.36 -30.47 -8.19
C GLU A 8 -28.78 -30.44 -6.73
N GLU A 9 -29.28 -31.58 -6.23
CA GLU A 9 -29.52 -31.80 -4.81
C GLU A 9 -28.17 -31.63 -4.09
N ILE A 10 -28.07 -30.58 -3.27
CA ILE A 10 -26.94 -30.42 -2.35
C ILE A 10 -27.19 -31.40 -1.21
N LEU A 11 -26.52 -32.55 -1.26
CA LEU A 11 -26.45 -33.49 -0.14
C LEU A 11 -25.59 -32.86 0.97
N TYR A 12 -26.24 -32.44 2.04
CA TYR A 12 -25.54 -32.11 3.28
C TYR A 12 -25.13 -33.42 3.96
N ASP A 13 -23.89 -33.80 3.83
CA ASP A 13 -23.29 -34.85 4.60
C ASP A 13 -22.95 -34.29 5.99
N ASN A 14 -23.71 -34.77 7.00
CA ASN A 14 -23.57 -34.37 8.40
C ASN A 14 -22.59 -35.28 9.14
N ASP A 15 -21.39 -35.47 8.60
CA ASP A 15 -20.34 -36.11 9.37
C ASP A 15 -19.30 -35.04 9.79
N ALA A 16 -19.42 -34.72 11.10
CA ALA A 16 -18.45 -33.91 11.80
C ALA A 16 -17.15 -34.71 11.99
N ASP A 17 -16.24 -34.57 11.04
CA ASP A 17 -14.85 -34.88 11.27
C ASP A 17 -14.01 -33.70 10.75
N ASP A 18 -13.07 -33.29 11.59
CA ASP A 18 -12.09 -32.25 11.39
C ASP A 18 -11.40 -32.35 9.99
N VAL A 19 -12.07 -31.86 8.98
CA VAL A 19 -11.44 -31.61 7.70
C VAL A 19 -10.78 -30.26 7.81
N GLU A 20 -9.48 -30.25 8.01
CA GLU A 20 -8.62 -29.11 7.70
C GLU A 20 -9.07 -28.54 6.35
N ARG A 21 -9.73 -27.39 6.40
CA ARG A 21 -10.11 -26.69 5.17
C ARG A 21 -8.82 -26.44 4.42
N PRO A 22 -8.68 -26.90 3.18
CA PRO A 22 -7.50 -26.57 2.42
C PRO A 22 -7.45 -25.04 2.30
N VAL A 23 -6.41 -24.44 2.88
CA VAL A 23 -6.04 -23.02 2.69
C VAL A 23 -5.50 -22.87 1.28
N SER A 24 -6.36 -23.08 0.30
CA SER A 24 -6.08 -22.84 -1.12
C SER A 24 -7.25 -22.14 -1.80
N GLN A 25 -7.76 -21.08 -1.18
CA GLN A 25 -8.28 -20.01 -1.99
C GLN A 25 -7.06 -19.17 -2.36
N SER A 26 -6.60 -19.29 -3.59
CA SER A 26 -5.71 -18.32 -4.21
C SER A 26 -6.30 -16.94 -3.89
N GLN A 27 -5.63 -16.18 -3.03
CA GLN A 27 -6.04 -14.80 -2.73
C GLN A 27 -5.86 -14.04 -4.04
N GLU A 28 -6.92 -13.95 -4.83
CA GLU A 28 -6.92 -13.18 -6.05
C GLU A 28 -7.02 -11.71 -5.67
N GLY A 29 -5.95 -10.97 -5.87
CA GLY A 29 -5.93 -9.54 -5.62
C GLY A 29 -4.62 -9.04 -5.04
N MET A 30 -4.57 -7.74 -4.78
CA MET A 30 -3.44 -7.12 -4.09
C MET A 30 -3.47 -7.51 -2.62
N PRO A 31 -2.39 -8.04 -2.05
CA PRO A 31 -2.33 -8.34 -0.63
C PRO A 31 -2.36 -7.06 0.20
N VAL A 32 -3.13 -7.08 1.28
CA VAL A 32 -3.18 -6.02 2.28
C VAL A 32 -2.34 -6.44 3.46
N TYR A 33 -1.36 -5.61 3.79
CA TYR A 33 -0.45 -5.85 4.90
C TYR A 33 -0.83 -5.04 6.14
N ASN A 34 -0.69 -5.66 7.31
CA ASN A 34 -0.84 -4.97 8.59
C ASN A 34 0.41 -4.14 8.91
N ILE A 35 0.68 -3.16 8.07
CA ILE A 35 1.85 -2.29 8.17
C ILE A 35 1.37 -0.85 8.03
N ASP A 36 1.76 -0.01 8.97
CA ASP A 36 1.63 1.44 8.86
C ASP A 36 2.92 2.01 8.26
N VAL A 37 2.83 2.53 7.04
CA VAL A 37 4.00 3.04 6.33
C VAL A 37 4.56 4.33 6.90
N ALA A 38 3.77 5.06 7.69
CA ALA A 38 4.23 6.27 8.38
C ALA A 38 4.87 5.97 9.75
N ALA A 39 4.81 4.73 10.20
CA ALA A 39 5.42 4.28 11.45
C ALA A 39 6.65 3.41 11.17
N GLY A 40 7.74 3.70 11.85
CA GLY A 40 8.99 2.93 11.76
C GLY A 40 10.04 3.50 10.83
N THR A 41 11.20 2.87 10.84
CA THR A 41 12.40 3.25 10.09
C THR A 41 12.91 2.12 9.18
N THR A 42 12.28 0.96 9.25
CA THR A 42 12.73 -0.23 8.52
C THR A 42 12.34 -0.16 7.05
N VAL A 43 13.17 -0.69 6.18
CA VAL A 43 12.84 -0.87 4.77
C VAL A 43 11.64 -1.81 4.65
N LEU A 44 10.61 -1.40 3.90
CA LEU A 44 9.34 -2.13 3.78
C LEU A 44 9.50 -3.58 3.33
N SER A 45 10.52 -3.87 2.50
CA SER A 45 10.77 -5.24 2.02
C SER A 45 10.95 -6.27 3.14
N ARG A 46 11.39 -5.84 4.32
CA ARG A 46 11.53 -6.72 5.49
C ARG A 46 10.22 -6.98 6.21
N GLU A 47 9.25 -6.07 6.07
CA GLU A 47 7.94 -6.16 6.70
C GLU A 47 6.88 -6.78 5.78
N LEU A 48 7.11 -6.76 4.45
CA LEU A 48 6.21 -7.33 3.45
C LEU A 48 6.32 -8.86 3.39
N THR A 49 6.05 -9.51 4.51
CA THR A 49 6.07 -10.97 4.67
C THR A 49 4.66 -11.54 4.66
N ARG A 50 4.54 -12.83 4.36
CA ARG A 50 3.22 -13.51 4.34
C ARG A 50 2.49 -13.43 5.68
N GLU A 51 3.22 -13.41 6.78
CA GLU A 51 2.68 -13.35 8.14
C GLU A 51 1.94 -12.03 8.42
N ASN A 52 2.31 -10.97 7.72
CA ASN A 52 1.71 -9.65 7.87
C ASN A 52 0.51 -9.43 6.93
N ILE A 53 0.15 -10.40 6.09
CA ILE A 53 -1.01 -10.28 5.21
C ILE A 53 -2.29 -10.50 6.01
N ILE A 54 -3.18 -9.50 5.99
CA ILE A 54 -4.47 -9.52 6.69
C ILE A 54 -5.68 -9.64 5.76
N GLY A 55 -5.46 -9.61 4.47
CA GLY A 55 -6.51 -9.71 3.46
C GLY A 55 -6.00 -9.42 2.06
N CYS A 56 -6.93 -9.28 1.13
CA CYS A 56 -6.63 -8.85 -0.23
C CYS A 56 -7.71 -7.90 -0.76
N ILE A 57 -7.33 -7.07 -1.71
CA ILE A 57 -8.23 -6.19 -2.46
C ILE A 57 -8.17 -6.57 -3.93
N ASN A 58 -9.33 -6.87 -4.50
CA ASN A 58 -9.47 -7.13 -5.93
C ASN A 58 -10.34 -6.02 -6.53
N LEU A 59 -9.72 -5.13 -7.28
CA LEU A 59 -10.39 -4.08 -8.04
C LEU A 59 -10.05 -4.24 -9.51
N PRO A 60 -11.01 -3.99 -10.42
CA PRO A 60 -10.74 -3.99 -11.85
C PRO A 60 -9.62 -3.02 -12.21
N ASN A 61 -8.78 -3.40 -13.15
CA ASN A 61 -7.72 -2.56 -13.71
C ASN A 61 -6.56 -2.19 -12.76
N LEU A 62 -6.48 -2.80 -11.57
CA LEU A 62 -5.33 -2.63 -10.70
C LEU A 62 -4.31 -3.76 -10.91
N ASN A 63 -3.04 -3.39 -10.80
CA ASN A 63 -1.95 -4.35 -10.93
C ASN A 63 -1.87 -5.20 -9.66
N ARG A 64 -1.97 -6.53 -9.81
CA ARG A 64 -1.90 -7.48 -8.68
C ARG A 64 -0.51 -7.60 -8.06
N ASP A 65 0.52 -7.12 -8.74
CA ASP A 65 1.90 -7.09 -8.22
C ASP A 65 2.12 -5.99 -7.18
N TRP A 66 1.20 -5.03 -7.09
CA TRP A 66 1.23 -4.03 -6.04
C TRP A 66 0.81 -4.63 -4.70
N CYS A 67 1.15 -3.95 -3.63
CA CYS A 67 0.68 -4.30 -2.29
C CYS A 67 0.01 -3.11 -1.61
N VAL A 68 -0.88 -3.42 -0.69
CA VAL A 68 -1.66 -2.41 0.04
C VAL A 68 -1.14 -2.33 1.48
N VAL A 69 -0.89 -1.11 1.92
CA VAL A 69 -0.40 -0.77 3.25
C VAL A 69 -1.24 0.34 3.84
N LYS A 70 -1.28 0.42 5.16
CA LYS A 70 -1.99 1.48 5.87
C LYS A 70 -1.09 2.70 6.02
N VAL A 71 -1.70 3.87 6.12
CA VAL A 71 -1.01 5.12 6.43
C VAL A 71 -1.72 5.85 7.56
N SER A 72 -0.98 6.27 8.57
CA SER A 72 -1.46 7.17 9.61
C SER A 72 -0.81 8.55 9.49
N GLY A 73 -1.42 9.54 10.12
CA GLY A 73 -0.95 10.92 10.14
C GLY A 73 -1.75 11.84 9.22
N GLU A 74 -1.50 13.12 9.36
CA GLU A 74 -2.30 14.19 8.75
C GLU A 74 -1.54 14.98 7.68
N SER A 75 -0.27 14.70 7.48
CA SER A 75 0.59 15.50 6.60
C SER A 75 0.18 15.48 5.14
N MET A 76 -0.54 14.44 4.70
CA MET A 76 -0.99 14.30 3.32
C MET A 76 -2.49 14.56 3.13
N GLN A 77 -3.18 14.99 4.19
CA GLN A 77 -4.59 15.40 4.07
C GLN A 77 -4.72 16.65 3.18
N PRO A 78 -5.81 16.75 2.42
CA PRO A 78 -6.97 15.84 2.33
C PRO A 78 -6.79 14.69 1.31
N VAL A 79 -5.70 14.63 0.58
CA VAL A 79 -5.48 13.63 -0.49
C VAL A 79 -5.36 12.22 0.08
N ILE A 80 -4.60 12.05 1.16
CA ILE A 80 -4.52 10.81 1.90
C ILE A 80 -5.04 11.08 3.31
N ARG A 81 -6.13 10.43 3.68
CA ARG A 81 -6.72 10.57 5.01
C ARG A 81 -5.97 9.72 6.03
N ASN A 82 -5.94 10.20 7.27
CA ASN A 82 -5.41 9.42 8.40
C ASN A 82 -6.16 8.08 8.50
N GLY A 83 -5.42 6.97 8.52
CA GLY A 83 -5.99 5.63 8.51
C GLY A 83 -6.39 5.13 7.13
N GLY A 84 -6.09 5.85 6.06
CA GLY A 84 -6.28 5.40 4.69
C GLY A 84 -5.31 4.27 4.29
N TYR A 85 -5.50 3.76 3.09
CA TYR A 85 -4.66 2.72 2.51
C TYR A 85 -4.01 3.20 1.23
N LEU A 86 -2.82 2.70 0.97
CA LEU A 86 -2.08 2.97 -0.25
C LEU A 86 -1.76 1.67 -0.97
N ALA A 87 -2.03 1.61 -2.26
CA ALA A 87 -1.40 0.61 -3.11
C ALA A 87 -0.05 1.16 -3.56
N ILE A 88 1.00 0.42 -3.28
CA ILE A 88 2.38 0.80 -3.62
C ILE A 88 3.02 -0.25 -4.50
N ASP A 89 3.96 0.18 -5.34
CA ASP A 89 4.84 -0.73 -6.03
C ASP A 89 5.83 -1.33 -5.01
N ARG A 90 6.08 -2.63 -5.11
CA ARG A 90 7.03 -3.31 -4.21
C ARG A 90 8.46 -3.04 -4.59
N GLU A 91 8.69 -2.66 -5.84
CA GLU A 91 10.02 -2.33 -6.34
C GLU A 91 10.36 -0.88 -5.98
N SER A 92 11.53 -0.71 -5.42
CA SER A 92 12.09 0.58 -5.07
C SER A 92 13.25 0.90 -5.99
N ASP A 93 13.20 2.04 -6.65
CA ASP A 93 14.31 2.56 -7.43
C ASP A 93 14.58 4.03 -7.08
N PRO A 94 15.45 4.31 -6.09
CA PRO A 94 15.79 5.68 -5.71
C PRO A 94 16.48 6.47 -6.82
N SER A 95 17.00 5.82 -7.87
CA SER A 95 17.65 6.49 -9.00
C SER A 95 16.65 7.06 -10.01
N SER A 96 15.44 6.47 -10.06
CA SER A 96 14.39 6.84 -11.01
C SER A 96 13.21 7.52 -10.32
N ILE A 97 13.25 8.84 -10.21
CA ILE A 97 12.22 9.63 -9.54
C ILE A 97 11.33 10.30 -10.58
N LEU A 98 10.04 10.04 -10.52
CA LEU A 98 9.02 10.83 -11.18
C LEU A 98 8.64 12.01 -10.29
N TRP A 99 9.15 13.18 -10.67
CA TRP A 99 9.01 14.38 -9.86
C TRP A 99 7.56 14.83 -9.71
N GLY A 100 7.21 15.23 -8.50
CA GLY A 100 5.86 15.67 -8.16
C GLY A 100 4.88 14.54 -7.89
N GLN A 101 5.32 13.29 -7.89
CA GLN A 101 4.52 12.13 -7.50
C GLN A 101 4.67 11.84 -6.01
N ILE A 102 3.74 11.06 -5.48
CA ILE A 102 3.73 10.62 -4.08
C ILE A 102 4.52 9.32 -3.96
N TYR A 103 5.36 9.28 -2.96
CA TYR A 103 6.20 8.13 -2.61
C TYR A 103 6.15 7.83 -1.12
N VAL A 104 6.33 6.56 -0.79
CA VAL A 104 6.82 6.17 0.53
C VAL A 104 8.33 6.31 0.49
N VAL A 105 8.86 7.24 1.27
CA VAL A 105 10.28 7.55 1.34
C VAL A 105 10.86 6.97 2.62
N VAL A 106 11.89 6.16 2.48
CA VAL A 106 12.60 5.53 3.59
C VAL A 106 14.02 6.08 3.67
N THR A 107 14.38 6.55 4.84
CA THR A 107 15.75 6.94 5.22
C THR A 107 16.19 6.05 6.39
N ASP A 108 17.41 6.23 6.86
CA ASP A 108 17.88 5.52 8.07
C ASP A 108 17.13 5.96 9.33
N ASP A 109 16.61 7.21 9.35
CA ASP A 109 16.02 7.82 10.54
C ASP A 109 14.49 7.77 10.56
N PHE A 110 13.85 7.77 9.37
CA PHE A 110 12.38 7.83 9.28
C PHE A 110 11.82 7.24 7.99
N ARG A 111 10.54 6.98 8.04
CA ARG A 111 9.72 6.59 6.88
C ARG A 111 8.50 7.49 6.80
N VAL A 112 8.28 8.10 5.64
CA VAL A 112 7.19 9.07 5.42
C VAL A 112 6.55 8.91 4.06
N VAL A 113 5.33 9.42 3.93
CA VAL A 113 4.62 9.51 2.65
C VAL A 113 4.56 10.99 2.26
N LYS A 114 5.18 11.33 1.14
CA LYS A 114 5.31 12.72 0.67
C LYS A 114 5.33 12.81 -0.87
N TYR A 115 5.04 14.01 -1.38
CA TYR A 115 5.46 14.35 -2.73
C TYR A 115 6.97 14.50 -2.77
N VAL A 116 7.61 13.92 -3.78
CA VAL A 116 9.05 14.10 -4.02
C VAL A 116 9.23 15.12 -5.13
N ARG A 117 9.92 16.20 -4.83
CA ARG A 117 10.15 17.31 -5.74
C ARG A 117 11.64 17.57 -5.93
N LYS A 118 11.98 18.11 -7.11
CA LYS A 118 13.33 18.62 -7.35
C LYS A 118 13.63 19.76 -6.40
N HIS A 119 14.86 19.77 -5.89
CA HIS A 119 15.40 20.96 -5.26
C HIS A 119 15.69 22.02 -6.35
N PRO A 120 15.33 23.30 -6.14
CA PRO A 120 15.49 24.33 -7.17
C PRO A 120 16.95 24.63 -7.53
N ASP A 121 17.84 24.55 -6.53
CA ASP A 121 19.21 25.03 -6.65
C ASP A 121 20.27 23.91 -6.60
N ASP A 122 19.89 22.71 -6.14
CA ASP A 122 20.83 21.60 -5.93
C ASP A 122 20.27 20.28 -6.48
N PRO A 123 20.85 19.73 -7.56
CA PRO A 123 20.39 18.48 -8.17
C PRO A 123 20.64 17.24 -7.30
N GLU A 124 21.52 17.33 -6.31
CA GLU A 124 21.81 16.24 -5.39
C GLU A 124 20.82 16.19 -4.21
N LYS A 125 19.94 17.17 -4.12
CA LYS A 125 18.91 17.26 -3.09
C LYS A 125 17.51 17.01 -3.65
N VAL A 126 16.62 16.64 -2.75
CA VAL A 126 15.19 16.54 -2.99
C VAL A 126 14.43 17.30 -1.91
N ILE A 127 13.22 17.73 -2.25
CA ILE A 127 12.26 18.29 -1.31
C ILE A 127 11.12 17.31 -1.15
N LEU A 128 10.86 16.90 0.09
CA LEU A 128 9.69 16.11 0.47
C LEU A 128 8.60 17.08 0.93
N ARG A 129 7.54 17.17 0.16
CA ARG A 129 6.46 18.13 0.41
C ARG A 129 5.21 17.42 0.91
N SER A 130 4.62 17.94 1.98
CA SER A 130 3.30 17.55 2.46
C SER A 130 2.20 18.15 1.60
N ARG A 131 1.05 17.47 1.53
CA ARG A 131 -0.14 18.09 0.95
C ARG A 131 -0.79 19.07 1.91
N ASN A 132 -0.72 18.77 3.20
CA ASN A 132 -1.20 19.65 4.26
C ASN A 132 -0.17 20.76 4.51
N GLU A 133 -0.59 21.99 4.28
CA GLU A 133 0.25 23.18 4.36
C GLU A 133 0.72 23.52 5.79
N ASN A 134 0.13 22.89 6.80
CA ASN A 134 0.58 23.03 8.20
C ASN A 134 1.88 22.27 8.50
N PHE A 135 2.37 21.50 7.55
CA PHE A 135 3.62 20.73 7.67
C PHE A 135 4.68 21.32 6.75
N ASP A 136 5.84 21.58 7.31
CA ASP A 136 6.97 22.11 6.56
C ASP A 136 7.55 21.09 5.58
N ASP A 137 8.22 21.59 4.54
CA ASP A 137 8.99 20.79 3.61
C ASP A 137 10.21 20.17 4.33
N ILE A 138 10.57 18.96 3.93
CA ILE A 138 11.79 18.29 4.40
C ILE A 138 12.78 18.28 3.24
N GLU A 139 13.96 18.83 3.45
CA GLU A 139 15.05 18.80 2.49
C GLU A 139 16.00 17.65 2.82
N LEU A 140 16.32 16.82 1.83
CA LEU A 140 17.20 15.66 1.95
C LEU A 140 18.25 15.64 0.85
N GLN A 141 19.42 15.08 1.16
CA GLN A 141 20.31 14.59 0.12
C GLN A 141 19.72 13.35 -0.54
N ARG A 142 19.86 13.20 -1.84
CA ARG A 142 19.39 11.98 -2.53
C ARG A 142 20.05 10.72 -1.99
N SER A 143 21.29 10.83 -1.53
CA SER A 143 22.04 9.73 -0.91
C SER A 143 21.47 9.24 0.44
N GLU A 144 20.65 10.06 1.11
CA GLU A 144 19.99 9.68 2.37
C GLU A 144 18.77 8.79 2.13
N ILE A 145 18.26 8.72 0.90
CA ILE A 145 17.12 7.89 0.54
C ILE A 145 17.58 6.45 0.40
N VAL A 146 17.15 5.60 1.32
CA VAL A 146 17.45 4.15 1.32
C VAL A 146 16.50 3.40 0.40
N ALA A 147 15.22 3.78 0.40
CA ALA A 147 14.21 3.19 -0.47
C ALA A 147 13.13 4.21 -0.84
N LEU A 148 12.55 4.03 -2.02
CA LEU A 148 11.55 4.92 -2.58
C LEU A 148 10.48 4.09 -3.29
N TYR A 149 9.30 3.96 -2.68
CA TYR A 149 8.21 3.15 -3.22
C TYR A 149 7.15 4.05 -3.84
N PRO A 150 6.89 3.93 -5.15
CA PRO A 150 5.84 4.72 -5.79
C PRO A 150 4.46 4.39 -5.23
N VAL A 151 3.68 5.41 -4.88
CA VAL A 151 2.26 5.26 -4.55
C VAL A 151 1.47 5.22 -5.84
N LYS A 152 0.77 4.12 -6.09
CA LYS A 152 0.01 3.88 -7.32
C LYS A 152 -1.48 4.15 -7.18
N CYS A 153 -2.03 3.96 -5.98
CA CYS A 153 -3.44 4.18 -5.70
C CYS A 153 -3.62 4.61 -4.25
N ILE A 154 -4.58 5.48 -4.03
CA ILE A 154 -4.99 5.94 -2.70
C ILE A 154 -6.39 5.43 -2.45
N ILE A 155 -6.61 4.79 -1.30
CA ILE A 155 -7.90 4.27 -0.87
C ILE A 155 -8.25 4.91 0.46
N ASN A 156 -9.12 5.91 0.40
CA ASN A 156 -9.67 6.54 1.59
C ASN A 156 -11.00 5.89 1.95
N LEU A 157 -11.15 5.45 3.19
CA LEU A 157 -12.38 4.89 3.70
C LEU A 157 -13.15 5.96 4.47
N GLU A 158 -14.43 6.08 4.16
CA GLU A 158 -15.37 6.89 4.91
C GLU A 158 -16.46 5.99 5.47
N MET A 159 -16.51 5.89 6.80
CA MET A 159 -17.53 5.09 7.47
C MET A 159 -18.77 5.94 7.65
N CYS A 160 -19.84 5.58 6.95
CA CYS A 160 -21.16 6.19 7.13
C CYS A 160 -21.93 5.43 8.21
N ILE A 161 -22.44 6.15 9.17
CA ILE A 161 -23.25 5.58 10.26
C ILE A 161 -24.73 5.73 9.92
#